data_c3f6531e608a9826a28a1d518a46f959
#
_entry.id   c3f6531e608a9826a28a1d518a46f959
#
_cell.length_a   1.000
_cell.length_b   1.000
_cell.length_c   1.000
_cell.angle_alpha   90.00
_cell.angle_beta   90.00
_cell.angle_gamma   90.00
#
_symmetry.space_group_name_H-M   'P 1'
#
loop_
_entity.id
_entity.type
_entity.pdbx_description
1 polymer ?
#
loop_
_entity_poly.entity_id
_entity_poly.type
_entity_poly.pdbx_seq_one_letter_code
_entity_poly.pdbx_strand_id
1 'polypeptide(L)'
;MHEGRVVIVTGASSGLGEQVAVALSGAGAVPVLAARRADRLDALCAELPGADAIACDVTDAADRERLIATVIERHGRLDGLVNNAGAGATGPALQMTTEAFAHVLDLNLTAPFALSCLAARAMRGTGGGAIVNVASVMGLRSIGEIPDAAYVASKAGIIGLTRELASQWGRYGIRVTAVAPGFCASEMTAELGDDPEAFPEFLLARTPLRRGGRPGELDDAVLFLLGAGSSFVTGHVLSVDGGMAVR
;
A
#
# COMPACT_ATOMS: atom_id res chain seq x y z
N MET A 1 3.66 18.18 -9.41
CA MET A 1 2.30 17.58 -9.29
C MET A 1 1.96 17.19 -7.85
N HIS A 2 2.99 16.97 -7.01
CA HIS A 2 2.80 16.57 -5.59
C HIS A 2 3.35 17.61 -4.60
N GLU A 3 3.80 18.76 -5.07
CA GLU A 3 4.48 19.79 -4.29
C GLU A 3 3.70 20.16 -3.02
N GLY A 4 4.34 20.02 -1.86
CA GLY A 4 3.81 20.32 -0.54
C GLY A 4 2.63 19.44 -0.07
N ARG A 5 2.28 18.37 -0.79
CA ARG A 5 1.20 17.45 -0.37
C ARG A 5 1.69 16.53 0.73
N VAL A 6 0.94 16.42 1.80
CA VAL A 6 1.24 15.54 2.93
C VAL A 6 0.62 14.17 2.70
N VAL A 7 1.45 13.13 2.63
CA VAL A 7 1.03 11.76 2.29
C VAL A 7 1.57 10.76 3.30
N ILE A 8 0.69 10.08 4.01
CA ILE A 8 1.07 8.97 4.91
C ILE A 8 1.36 7.73 4.07
N VAL A 9 2.48 7.06 4.35
CA VAL A 9 2.83 5.75 3.79
C VAL A 9 3.02 4.76 4.93
N THR A 10 2.14 3.76 5.02
CA THR A 10 2.26 2.71 6.04
C THR A 10 3.20 1.60 5.56
N GLY A 11 3.91 0.96 6.50
CA GLY A 11 4.94 -0.03 6.17
C GLY A 11 6.14 0.56 5.44
N ALA A 12 6.45 1.84 5.70
CA ALA A 12 7.50 2.60 5.00
C ALA A 12 8.93 2.22 5.42
N SER A 13 9.13 1.31 6.36
CA SER A 13 10.47 0.94 6.85
C SER A 13 11.21 -0.05 5.95
N SER A 14 10.62 -0.50 4.84
CA SER A 14 11.26 -1.39 3.86
C SER A 14 10.42 -1.59 2.59
N GLY A 15 11.05 -2.14 1.56
CA GLY A 15 10.41 -2.66 0.35
C GLY A 15 9.57 -1.62 -0.39
N LEU A 16 8.35 -2.01 -0.83
CA LEU A 16 7.50 -1.15 -1.65
C LEU A 16 7.11 0.16 -0.93
N GLY A 17 6.91 0.13 0.39
CA GLY A 17 6.56 1.33 1.15
C GLY A 17 7.70 2.35 1.22
N GLU A 18 8.93 1.88 1.37
CA GLU A 18 10.14 2.70 1.32
C GLU A 18 10.32 3.31 -0.08
N GLN A 19 10.22 2.51 -1.15
CA GLN A 19 10.33 2.98 -2.54
C GLN A 19 9.30 4.07 -2.83
N VAL A 20 8.03 3.85 -2.46
CA VAL A 20 6.95 4.86 -2.62
C VAL A 20 7.26 6.14 -1.85
N ALA A 21 7.82 6.06 -0.65
CA ALA A 21 8.19 7.24 0.15
C ALA A 21 9.32 8.04 -0.52
N VAL A 22 10.33 7.36 -1.04
CA VAL A 22 11.42 7.97 -1.83
C VAL A 22 10.86 8.68 -3.07
N ALA A 23 9.99 8.02 -3.83
CA ALA A 23 9.39 8.58 -5.02
C ALA A 23 8.50 9.80 -4.71
N LEU A 24 7.74 9.78 -3.60
CA LEU A 24 6.94 10.92 -3.14
C LEU A 24 7.81 12.12 -2.78
N SER A 25 8.90 11.92 -2.03
CA SER A 25 9.86 12.98 -1.70
C SER A 25 10.48 13.58 -2.97
N GLY A 26 10.93 12.74 -3.90
CA GLY A 26 11.47 13.18 -5.20
C GLY A 26 10.45 13.94 -6.06
N ALA A 27 9.15 13.72 -5.86
CA ALA A 27 8.08 14.44 -6.54
C ALA A 27 7.63 15.74 -5.82
N GLY A 28 8.32 16.14 -4.72
CA GLY A 28 8.04 17.34 -3.94
C GLY A 28 6.93 17.19 -2.89
N ALA A 29 6.45 15.97 -2.62
CA ALA A 29 5.53 15.73 -1.50
C ALA A 29 6.28 15.70 -0.17
N VAL A 30 5.52 15.78 0.91
CA VAL A 30 5.97 15.53 2.29
C VAL A 30 5.52 14.11 2.68
N PRO A 31 6.36 13.06 2.52
CA PRO A 31 5.99 11.72 2.94
C PRO A 31 6.05 11.62 4.46
N VAL A 32 4.97 11.13 5.07
CA VAL A 32 4.93 10.76 6.48
C VAL A 32 5.09 9.26 6.57
N LEU A 33 6.25 8.83 7.05
CA LEU A 33 6.68 7.44 7.13
C LEU A 33 6.09 6.80 8.38
N ALA A 34 5.25 5.78 8.22
CA ALA A 34 4.61 5.09 9.34
C ALA A 34 4.95 3.60 9.35
N ALA A 35 5.60 3.11 10.40
CA ALA A 35 5.89 1.69 10.63
C ALA A 35 6.29 1.45 12.09
N ARG A 36 6.47 0.18 12.49
CA ARG A 36 6.88 -0.21 13.84
C ARG A 36 8.38 0.03 14.11
N ARG A 37 9.23 -0.08 13.07
CA ARG A 37 10.70 0.01 13.18
C ARG A 37 11.14 1.48 13.13
N ALA A 38 11.14 2.15 14.30
CA ALA A 38 11.45 3.58 14.40
C ALA A 38 12.86 3.91 13.89
N ASP A 39 13.85 3.11 14.23
CA ASP A 39 15.23 3.24 13.78
C ASP A 39 15.38 3.32 12.25
N ARG A 40 14.66 2.47 11.52
CA ARG A 40 14.67 2.48 10.06
C ARG A 40 13.92 3.69 9.49
N LEU A 41 12.81 4.10 10.13
CA LEU A 41 12.10 5.30 9.73
C LEU A 41 12.97 6.55 9.89
N ASP A 42 13.67 6.67 11.02
CA ASP A 42 14.55 7.81 11.31
C ASP A 42 15.71 7.88 10.30
N ALA A 43 16.31 6.73 9.98
CA ALA A 43 17.37 6.65 8.97
C ALA A 43 16.87 7.10 7.59
N LEU A 44 15.72 6.57 7.14
CA LEU A 44 15.13 6.95 5.85
C LEU A 44 14.70 8.42 5.82
N CYS A 45 14.14 8.92 6.92
CA CYS A 45 13.73 10.33 7.05
C CYS A 45 14.91 11.29 6.91
N ALA A 46 16.09 10.91 7.41
CA ALA A 46 17.31 11.71 7.29
C ALA A 46 17.81 11.84 5.82
N GLU A 47 17.44 10.89 4.95
CA GLU A 47 17.79 10.90 3.53
C GLU A 47 16.75 11.63 2.66
N LEU A 48 15.52 11.82 3.16
CA LEU A 48 14.40 12.36 2.38
C LEU A 48 14.05 13.79 2.81
N PRO A 49 14.32 14.82 1.98
CA PRO A 49 13.99 16.21 2.31
C PRO A 49 12.50 16.39 2.63
N GLY A 50 12.23 16.96 3.81
CA GLY A 50 10.88 17.27 4.26
C GLY A 50 10.03 16.08 4.72
N ALA A 51 10.59 14.88 4.75
CA ALA A 51 9.90 13.71 5.29
C ALA A 51 9.68 13.83 6.81
N ASP A 52 8.66 13.17 7.32
CA ASP A 52 8.39 13.02 8.76
C ASP A 52 8.29 11.52 9.10
N ALA A 53 8.65 11.13 10.31
CA ALA A 53 8.62 9.75 10.77
C ALA A 53 7.76 9.61 12.02
N ILE A 54 6.86 8.61 12.03
CA ILE A 54 5.99 8.33 13.17
C ILE A 54 5.92 6.81 13.39
N ALA A 55 6.48 6.35 14.49
CA ALA A 55 6.36 4.94 14.87
C ALA A 55 4.88 4.58 15.11
N CYS A 56 4.39 3.56 14.41
CA CYS A 56 2.98 3.17 14.44
C CYS A 56 2.83 1.68 14.14
N ASP A 57 2.14 0.97 15.03
CA ASP A 57 1.55 -0.33 14.70
C ASP A 57 0.13 -0.08 14.15
N VAL A 58 -0.07 -0.32 12.85
CA VAL A 58 -1.37 -0.07 12.22
C VAL A 58 -2.48 -0.99 12.73
N THR A 59 -2.17 -2.07 13.45
CA THR A 59 -3.16 -2.94 14.08
C THR A 59 -3.65 -2.38 15.42
N ASP A 60 -2.88 -1.47 16.05
CA ASP A 60 -3.27 -0.81 17.30
C ASP A 60 -4.15 0.43 17.02
N ALA A 61 -5.29 0.53 17.71
CA ALA A 61 -6.25 1.61 17.50
C ALA A 61 -5.71 2.97 17.98
N ALA A 62 -5.03 3.00 19.12
CA ALA A 62 -4.48 4.24 19.68
C ALA A 62 -3.33 4.78 18.82
N ASP A 63 -2.54 3.87 18.23
CA ASP A 63 -1.47 4.24 17.32
C ASP A 63 -2.01 4.88 16.04
N ARG A 64 -3.08 4.32 15.45
CA ARG A 64 -3.73 4.92 14.27
C ARG A 64 -4.29 6.31 14.55
N GLU A 65 -4.95 6.49 15.71
CA GLU A 65 -5.48 7.80 16.12
C GLU A 65 -4.35 8.80 16.35
N ARG A 66 -3.28 8.40 17.06
CA ARG A 66 -2.09 9.21 17.28
C ARG A 66 -1.42 9.60 15.96
N LEU A 67 -1.27 8.67 15.02
CA LEU A 67 -0.69 8.95 13.70
C LEU A 67 -1.42 10.09 13.00
N ILE A 68 -2.75 10.00 12.86
CA ILE A 68 -3.54 11.06 12.19
C ILE A 68 -3.48 12.37 12.97
N ALA A 69 -3.63 12.33 14.30
CA ALA A 69 -3.58 13.54 15.12
C ALA A 69 -2.23 14.26 14.99
N THR A 70 -1.12 13.52 15.05
CA THR A 70 0.22 14.08 14.91
C THR A 70 0.45 14.68 13.52
N VAL A 71 -0.03 14.03 12.45
CA VAL A 71 0.08 14.58 11.09
C VAL A 71 -0.69 15.90 10.98
N ILE A 72 -1.91 15.97 11.50
CA ILE A 72 -2.69 17.21 11.46
C ILE A 72 -2.06 18.31 12.33
N GLU A 73 -1.53 17.96 13.50
CA GLU A 73 -0.82 18.89 14.38
C GLU A 73 0.42 19.49 13.70
N ARG A 74 1.25 18.66 13.07
CA ARG A 74 2.52 19.10 12.47
C ARG A 74 2.38 19.80 11.13
N HIS A 75 1.45 19.32 10.30
CA HIS A 75 1.34 19.76 8.89
C HIS A 75 0.05 20.54 8.58
N GLY A 76 -0.94 20.54 9.46
CA GLY A 76 -2.22 21.23 9.26
C GLY A 76 -3.13 20.60 8.20
N ARG A 77 -2.68 19.52 7.52
CA ARG A 77 -3.40 18.88 6.40
C ARG A 77 -2.99 17.41 6.21
N LEU A 78 -3.85 16.67 5.52
CA LEU A 78 -3.57 15.34 5.01
C LEU A 78 -4.16 15.23 3.60
N ASP A 79 -3.31 14.98 2.60
CA ASP A 79 -3.69 14.94 1.17
C ASP A 79 -3.73 13.53 0.61
N GLY A 80 -2.98 12.61 1.21
CA GLY A 80 -2.90 11.24 0.73
C GLY A 80 -2.65 10.23 1.84
N LEU A 81 -3.10 8.99 1.59
CA LEU A 81 -2.78 7.82 2.40
C LEU A 81 -2.45 6.64 1.48
N VAL A 82 -1.31 6.01 1.72
CA VAL A 82 -0.93 4.74 1.09
C VAL A 82 -1.00 3.64 2.14
N ASN A 83 -2.02 2.80 2.07
CA ASN A 83 -2.15 1.59 2.88
C ASN A 83 -1.27 0.49 2.26
N ASN A 84 0.01 0.48 2.63
CA ASN A 84 0.97 -0.50 2.11
C ASN A 84 1.35 -1.56 3.15
N ALA A 85 1.31 -1.26 4.46
CA ALA A 85 1.61 -2.25 5.50
C ALA A 85 0.83 -3.55 5.28
N GLY A 86 1.53 -4.67 5.31
CA GLY A 86 0.92 -5.97 5.09
C GLY A 86 1.89 -7.13 5.29
N ALA A 87 1.36 -8.32 5.48
CA ALA A 87 2.12 -9.56 5.58
C ALA A 87 1.30 -10.72 4.99
N GLY A 88 1.99 -11.81 4.66
CA GLY A 88 1.40 -13.10 4.32
C GLY A 88 1.59 -14.13 5.43
N ALA A 89 0.96 -15.28 5.25
CA ALA A 89 1.15 -16.48 6.07
C ALA A 89 1.21 -17.71 5.14
N THR A 90 2.26 -17.73 4.31
CA THR A 90 2.44 -18.74 3.26
C THR A 90 2.40 -20.15 3.86
N GLY A 91 1.57 -21.01 3.29
CA GLY A 91 1.43 -22.40 3.68
C GLY A 91 0.08 -23.00 3.26
N PRO A 92 -0.01 -24.35 3.25
CA PRO A 92 -1.25 -25.04 2.91
C PRO A 92 -2.41 -24.67 3.85
N ALA A 93 -3.59 -24.39 3.30
CA ALA A 93 -4.77 -23.99 4.08
C ALA A 93 -5.17 -25.01 5.16
N LEU A 94 -4.92 -26.30 4.94
CA LEU A 94 -5.19 -27.35 5.93
C LEU A 94 -4.28 -27.28 7.18
N GLN A 95 -3.19 -26.51 7.12
CA GLN A 95 -2.25 -26.32 8.22
C GLN A 95 -2.34 -24.90 8.84
N MET A 96 -3.09 -24.00 8.21
CA MET A 96 -3.28 -22.62 8.70
C MET A 96 -4.25 -22.61 9.88
N THR A 97 -3.84 -22.01 11.00
CA THR A 97 -4.74 -21.82 12.14
C THR A 97 -5.68 -20.64 11.91
N THR A 98 -6.83 -20.64 12.59
CA THR A 98 -7.79 -19.52 12.53
C THR A 98 -7.18 -18.22 13.04
N GLU A 99 -6.29 -18.31 14.04
CA GLU A 99 -5.59 -17.16 14.62
C GLU A 99 -4.61 -16.53 13.62
N ALA A 100 -3.83 -17.36 12.91
CA ALA A 100 -2.94 -16.88 11.85
C ALA A 100 -3.73 -16.24 10.70
N PHE A 101 -4.83 -16.85 10.30
CA PHE A 101 -5.75 -16.29 9.30
C PHE A 101 -6.30 -14.92 9.75
N ALA A 102 -6.83 -14.84 10.99
CA ALA A 102 -7.38 -13.61 11.55
C ALA A 102 -6.33 -12.50 11.67
N HIS A 103 -5.08 -12.82 12.06
CA HIS A 103 -4.00 -11.86 12.15
C HIS A 103 -3.66 -11.23 10.79
N VAL A 104 -3.61 -12.02 9.72
CA VAL A 104 -3.37 -11.49 8.37
C VAL A 104 -4.52 -10.59 7.91
N LEU A 105 -5.78 -10.98 8.19
CA LEU A 105 -6.93 -10.13 7.86
C LEU A 105 -6.92 -8.83 8.67
N ASP A 106 -6.55 -8.88 9.94
CA ASP A 106 -6.48 -7.68 10.77
C ASP A 106 -5.47 -6.68 10.19
N LEU A 107 -4.25 -7.14 9.90
CA LEU A 107 -3.19 -6.29 9.35
C LEU A 107 -3.53 -5.78 7.93
N ASN A 108 -4.01 -6.67 7.04
CA ASN A 108 -4.12 -6.36 5.60
C ASN A 108 -5.47 -5.75 5.20
N LEU A 109 -6.49 -5.83 6.04
CA LEU A 109 -7.86 -5.41 5.71
C LEU A 109 -8.50 -4.54 6.79
N THR A 110 -8.55 -4.99 8.06
CA THR A 110 -9.19 -4.25 9.15
C THR A 110 -8.44 -2.96 9.47
N ALA A 111 -7.11 -3.03 9.60
CA ALA A 111 -6.28 -1.87 9.89
C ALA A 111 -6.33 -0.81 8.76
N PRO A 112 -6.17 -1.17 7.47
CA PRO A 112 -6.38 -0.23 6.35
C PRO A 112 -7.77 0.40 6.34
N PHE A 113 -8.85 -0.36 6.63
CA PHE A 113 -10.18 0.20 6.75
C PHE A 113 -10.25 1.26 7.85
N ALA A 114 -9.82 0.91 9.06
CA ALA A 114 -9.87 1.81 10.21
C ALA A 114 -9.05 3.08 9.98
N LEU A 115 -7.81 2.95 9.45
CA LEU A 115 -6.95 4.08 9.15
C LEU A 115 -7.53 4.94 8.03
N SER A 116 -8.12 4.33 6.99
CA SER A 116 -8.80 5.06 5.91
C SER A 116 -9.98 5.89 6.43
N CYS A 117 -10.76 5.39 7.40
CA CYS A 117 -11.83 6.14 8.03
C CYS A 117 -11.32 7.39 8.78
N LEU A 118 -10.22 7.25 9.53
CA LEU A 118 -9.57 8.37 10.23
C LEU A 118 -9.02 9.40 9.23
N ALA A 119 -8.29 8.94 8.22
CA ALA A 119 -7.75 9.79 7.17
C ALA A 119 -8.85 10.52 6.40
N ALA A 120 -9.94 9.84 6.04
CA ALA A 120 -11.06 10.45 5.32
C ALA A 120 -11.75 11.55 6.14
N ARG A 121 -11.87 11.40 7.47
CA ARG A 121 -12.38 12.46 8.35
C ARG A 121 -11.48 13.71 8.30
N ALA A 122 -10.16 13.54 8.34
CA ALA A 122 -9.19 14.63 8.24
C ALA A 122 -9.24 15.29 6.85
N MET A 123 -9.20 14.50 5.77
CA MET A 123 -9.25 14.98 4.37
C MET A 123 -10.54 15.76 4.04
N ARG A 124 -11.68 15.33 4.60
CA ARG A 124 -12.96 16.01 4.40
C ARG A 124 -12.92 17.46 4.87
N GLY A 125 -12.17 17.76 5.92
CA GLY A 125 -12.01 19.12 6.45
C GLY A 125 -11.11 20.03 5.61
N THR A 126 -10.30 19.47 4.71
CA THR A 126 -9.27 20.20 3.94
C THR A 126 -9.49 20.18 2.42
N GLY A 127 -10.68 19.78 1.96
CA GLY A 127 -11.06 19.85 0.54
C GLY A 127 -10.89 18.53 -0.23
N GLY A 128 -10.75 17.41 0.45
CA GLY A 128 -10.64 16.08 -0.16
C GLY A 128 -9.23 15.50 -0.11
N GLY A 129 -9.01 14.39 -0.82
CA GLY A 129 -7.73 13.69 -0.81
C GLY A 129 -7.73 12.44 -1.68
N ALA A 130 -6.66 11.63 -1.54
CA ALA A 130 -6.55 10.36 -2.26
C ALA A 130 -6.04 9.24 -1.33
N ILE A 131 -6.71 8.11 -1.36
CA ILE A 131 -6.31 6.89 -0.64
C ILE A 131 -5.94 5.84 -1.68
N VAL A 132 -4.74 5.28 -1.55
CA VAL A 132 -4.25 4.18 -2.39
C VAL A 132 -4.03 2.96 -1.51
N ASN A 133 -4.76 1.89 -1.79
CA ASN A 133 -4.60 0.61 -1.12
C ASN A 133 -3.65 -0.29 -1.92
N VAL A 134 -2.63 -0.83 -1.28
CA VAL A 134 -1.76 -1.82 -1.92
C VAL A 134 -2.40 -3.20 -1.77
N ALA A 135 -3.09 -3.60 -2.84
CA ALA A 135 -3.66 -4.94 -3.01
C ALA A 135 -2.56 -5.95 -3.43
N SER A 136 -2.86 -6.83 -4.35
CA SER A 136 -1.95 -7.79 -4.98
C SER A 136 -2.62 -8.42 -6.20
N VAL A 137 -1.84 -8.88 -7.17
CA VAL A 137 -2.33 -9.79 -8.21
C VAL A 137 -3.00 -11.03 -7.59
N MET A 138 -2.53 -11.48 -6.42
CA MET A 138 -3.12 -12.60 -5.68
C MET A 138 -4.52 -12.28 -5.11
N GLY A 139 -4.91 -11.01 -5.03
CA GLY A 139 -6.28 -10.60 -4.73
C GLY A 139 -7.22 -10.64 -5.95
N LEU A 140 -6.65 -10.73 -7.17
CA LEU A 140 -7.39 -10.82 -8.43
C LEU A 140 -7.49 -12.26 -8.92
N ARG A 141 -6.50 -13.10 -8.58
CA ARG A 141 -6.43 -14.51 -8.98
C ARG A 141 -5.66 -15.34 -7.95
N SER A 142 -5.87 -16.63 -7.93
CA SER A 142 -5.07 -17.55 -7.12
C SER A 142 -3.81 -17.99 -7.89
N ILE A 143 -2.72 -18.21 -7.16
CA ILE A 143 -1.48 -18.83 -7.65
C ILE A 143 -1.23 -20.04 -6.74
N GLY A 144 -1.63 -21.23 -7.23
CA GLY A 144 -1.64 -22.45 -6.42
C GLY A 144 -0.27 -22.90 -5.91
N GLU A 145 0.81 -22.52 -6.62
CA GLU A 145 2.20 -22.82 -6.23
C GLU A 145 2.67 -21.98 -5.03
N ILE A 146 1.98 -20.90 -4.72
CA ILE A 146 2.24 -20.06 -3.54
C ILE A 146 0.96 -20.03 -2.70
N PRO A 147 0.70 -21.09 -1.91
CA PRO A 147 -0.53 -21.17 -1.14
C PRO A 147 -0.50 -20.17 0.04
N ASP A 148 -1.46 -19.25 0.06
CA ASP A 148 -1.67 -18.32 1.17
C ASP A 148 -3.15 -17.88 1.21
N ALA A 149 -3.99 -18.67 1.87
CA ALA A 149 -5.42 -18.43 1.90
C ALA A 149 -5.78 -17.10 2.59
N ALA A 150 -5.08 -16.75 3.66
CA ALA A 150 -5.32 -15.52 4.41
C ALA A 150 -4.94 -14.28 3.60
N TYR A 151 -3.77 -14.30 2.97
CA TYR A 151 -3.30 -13.21 2.12
C TYR A 151 -4.24 -12.97 0.94
N VAL A 152 -4.55 -14.03 0.19
CA VAL A 152 -5.48 -13.97 -0.95
C VAL A 152 -6.83 -13.38 -0.52
N ALA A 153 -7.42 -13.89 0.57
CA ALA A 153 -8.69 -13.39 1.10
C ALA A 153 -8.59 -11.90 1.50
N SER A 154 -7.52 -11.50 2.19
CA SER A 154 -7.31 -10.11 2.60
C SER A 154 -7.13 -9.17 1.40
N LYS A 155 -6.36 -9.57 0.39
CA LYS A 155 -6.11 -8.75 -0.81
C LYS A 155 -7.32 -8.71 -1.76
N ALA A 156 -8.15 -9.74 -1.80
CA ALA A 156 -9.46 -9.69 -2.45
C ALA A 156 -10.43 -8.77 -1.68
N GLY A 157 -10.42 -8.84 -0.34
CA GLY A 157 -11.21 -7.99 0.54
C GLY A 157 -10.89 -6.50 0.37
N ILE A 158 -9.62 -6.12 0.31
CA ILE A 158 -9.21 -4.71 0.13
C ILE A 158 -9.63 -4.15 -1.24
N ILE A 159 -9.72 -4.99 -2.27
CA ILE A 159 -10.26 -4.63 -3.59
C ILE A 159 -11.75 -4.29 -3.49
N GLY A 160 -12.54 -5.12 -2.80
CA GLY A 160 -13.95 -4.86 -2.52
C GLY A 160 -14.15 -3.58 -1.70
N LEU A 161 -13.36 -3.44 -0.64
CA LEU A 161 -13.36 -2.25 0.22
C LEU A 161 -13.04 -0.96 -0.55
N THR A 162 -12.07 -1.01 -1.46
CA THR A 162 -11.70 0.13 -2.32
C THR A 162 -12.90 0.66 -3.10
N ARG A 163 -13.70 -0.22 -3.71
CA ARG A 163 -14.89 0.16 -4.48
C ARG A 163 -15.97 0.77 -3.60
N GLU A 164 -16.21 0.16 -2.44
CA GLU A 164 -17.23 0.62 -1.50
C GLU A 164 -16.90 2.01 -0.94
N LEU A 165 -15.66 2.21 -0.47
CA LEU A 165 -15.23 3.49 0.08
C LEU A 165 -15.19 4.60 -0.98
N ALA A 166 -14.80 4.29 -2.21
CA ALA A 166 -14.85 5.22 -3.35
C ALA A 166 -16.28 5.71 -3.60
N SER A 167 -17.26 4.80 -3.59
CA SER A 167 -18.68 5.13 -3.76
C SER A 167 -19.20 6.04 -2.65
N GLN A 168 -18.83 5.78 -1.40
CA GLN A 168 -19.30 6.56 -0.25
C GLN A 168 -18.65 7.94 -0.16
N TRP A 169 -17.35 8.07 -0.50
CA TRP A 169 -16.54 9.25 -0.17
C TRP A 169 -16.28 10.17 -1.36
N GLY A 170 -16.62 9.76 -2.59
CA GLY A 170 -16.47 10.60 -3.78
C GLY A 170 -17.16 11.95 -3.64
N ARG A 171 -18.32 12.02 -2.98
CA ARG A 171 -19.05 13.27 -2.68
C ARG A 171 -18.29 14.24 -1.75
N TYR A 172 -17.23 13.77 -1.07
CA TYR A 172 -16.36 14.59 -0.23
C TYR A 172 -15.06 14.99 -0.93
N GLY A 173 -14.92 14.70 -2.24
CA GLY A 173 -13.69 14.91 -2.97
C GLY A 173 -12.57 13.93 -2.63
N ILE A 174 -12.89 12.80 -1.98
CA ILE A 174 -11.92 11.78 -1.61
C ILE A 174 -11.99 10.64 -2.62
N ARG A 175 -10.88 10.40 -3.31
CA ARG A 175 -10.71 9.27 -4.22
C ARG A 175 -10.12 8.08 -3.46
N VAL A 176 -10.63 6.89 -3.72
CA VAL A 176 -10.09 5.65 -3.16
C VAL A 176 -9.80 4.71 -4.31
N THR A 177 -8.56 4.29 -4.45
CA THR A 177 -8.09 3.41 -5.51
C THR A 177 -7.22 2.29 -4.93
N ALA A 178 -6.93 1.28 -5.71
CA ALA A 178 -5.96 0.26 -5.34
C ALA A 178 -4.93 0.08 -6.45
N VAL A 179 -3.71 -0.30 -6.08
CA VAL A 179 -2.75 -0.93 -6.97
C VAL A 179 -2.71 -2.42 -6.67
N ALA A 180 -2.58 -3.25 -7.70
CA ALA A 180 -2.40 -4.69 -7.57
C ALA A 180 -1.04 -5.06 -8.17
N PRO A 181 0.03 -5.06 -7.36
CA PRO A 181 1.35 -5.46 -7.83
C PRO A 181 1.39 -6.93 -8.21
N GLY A 182 2.18 -7.26 -9.23
CA GLY A 182 2.71 -8.59 -9.45
C GLY A 182 3.86 -8.91 -8.50
N PHE A 183 4.77 -9.77 -8.90
CA PHE A 183 5.96 -10.08 -8.13
C PHE A 183 7.03 -9.03 -8.39
N CYS A 184 7.44 -8.32 -7.33
CA CYS A 184 8.52 -7.34 -7.32
C CYS A 184 9.50 -7.71 -6.22
N ALA A 185 10.79 -7.38 -6.40
CA ALA A 185 11.80 -7.58 -5.37
C ALA A 185 11.47 -6.76 -4.11
N SER A 186 11.41 -7.40 -2.96
CA SER A 186 11.13 -6.79 -1.65
C SER A 186 11.53 -7.74 -0.51
N GLU A 187 11.54 -7.26 0.75
CA GLU A 187 11.74 -8.15 1.91
C GLU A 187 10.73 -9.32 1.91
N MET A 188 9.49 -9.10 1.48
CA MET A 188 8.44 -10.13 1.42
C MET A 188 8.72 -11.20 0.37
N THR A 189 9.44 -10.87 -0.68
CA THR A 189 9.78 -11.76 -1.80
C THR A 189 11.27 -12.10 -1.86
N ALA A 190 12.02 -11.87 -0.78
CA ALA A 190 13.47 -12.05 -0.72
C ALA A 190 13.91 -13.48 -1.13
N GLU A 191 13.08 -14.50 -0.87
CA GLU A 191 13.35 -15.89 -1.31
C GLU A 191 13.34 -16.05 -2.84
N LEU A 192 12.74 -15.11 -3.59
CA LEU A 192 12.72 -15.12 -5.06
C LEU A 192 13.97 -14.47 -5.67
N GLY A 193 14.83 -13.83 -4.84
CA GLY A 193 15.99 -13.06 -5.28
C GLY A 193 15.66 -11.62 -5.67
N ASP A 194 16.70 -10.83 -5.86
CA ASP A 194 16.61 -9.39 -6.15
C ASP A 194 16.64 -9.08 -7.67
N ASP A 195 16.98 -10.07 -8.50
CA ASP A 195 17.03 -9.90 -9.95
C ASP A 195 15.66 -10.24 -10.58
N PRO A 196 14.90 -9.26 -11.10
CA PRO A 196 13.60 -9.49 -11.72
C PRO A 196 13.64 -10.42 -12.94
N GLU A 197 14.78 -10.53 -13.61
CA GLU A 197 14.97 -11.41 -14.77
C GLU A 197 15.25 -12.87 -14.37
N ALA A 198 15.67 -13.10 -13.11
CA ALA A 198 15.99 -14.42 -12.57
C ALA A 198 14.89 -15.01 -11.68
N PHE A 199 13.69 -14.45 -11.70
CA PHE A 199 12.56 -15.00 -10.95
C PHE A 199 12.22 -16.43 -11.38
N PRO A 200 11.63 -17.25 -10.48
CA PRO A 200 11.27 -18.63 -10.78
C PRO A 200 10.44 -18.75 -12.07
N GLU A 201 10.79 -19.72 -12.93
CA GLU A 201 10.18 -19.89 -14.26
C GLU A 201 8.65 -19.99 -14.21
N PHE A 202 8.08 -20.60 -13.15
CA PHE A 202 6.62 -20.67 -13.02
C PHE A 202 5.95 -19.30 -12.86
N LEU A 203 6.64 -18.30 -12.27
CA LEU A 203 6.17 -16.91 -12.20
C LEU A 203 6.37 -16.20 -13.55
N LEU A 204 7.55 -16.38 -14.15
CA LEU A 204 7.84 -15.79 -15.45
C LEU A 204 6.90 -16.34 -16.54
N ALA A 205 6.56 -17.63 -16.48
CA ALA A 205 5.62 -18.24 -17.40
C ALA A 205 4.20 -17.66 -17.30
N ARG A 206 3.80 -17.17 -16.12
CA ARG A 206 2.51 -16.51 -15.89
C ARG A 206 2.51 -15.02 -16.15
N THR A 207 3.68 -14.41 -16.29
CA THR A 207 3.84 -12.97 -16.53
C THR A 207 4.06 -12.74 -18.02
N PRO A 208 3.14 -12.14 -18.78
CA PRO A 208 3.34 -11.84 -20.20
C PRO A 208 4.62 -11.09 -20.53
N LEU A 209 5.04 -10.13 -19.68
CA LEU A 209 6.33 -9.42 -19.84
C LEU A 209 7.56 -10.26 -19.48
N ARG A 210 7.38 -11.50 -18.99
CA ARG A 210 8.42 -12.50 -18.74
C ARG A 210 9.53 -12.04 -17.79
N ARG A 211 9.19 -11.18 -16.84
CA ARG A 211 10.09 -10.69 -15.77
C ARG A 211 9.28 -10.26 -14.56
N GLY A 212 9.94 -10.08 -13.42
CA GLY A 212 9.39 -9.40 -12.25
C GLY A 212 9.30 -7.89 -12.44
N GLY A 213 8.63 -7.23 -11.52
CA GLY A 213 8.57 -5.76 -11.45
C GLY A 213 9.91 -5.20 -10.98
N ARG A 214 10.36 -4.12 -11.64
CA ARG A 214 11.58 -3.39 -11.30
C ARG A 214 11.26 -2.27 -10.30
N PRO A 215 12.24 -1.83 -9.49
CA PRO A 215 12.09 -0.62 -8.67
C PRO A 215 11.61 0.57 -9.52
N GLY A 216 10.69 1.37 -8.99
CA GLY A 216 10.09 2.52 -9.68
C GLY A 216 8.79 2.20 -10.44
N GLU A 217 8.61 1.00 -10.99
CA GLU A 217 7.43 0.68 -11.81
C GLU A 217 6.11 0.72 -11.02
N LEU A 218 6.13 0.38 -9.72
CA LEU A 218 4.97 0.52 -8.84
C LEU A 218 4.80 1.96 -8.37
N ASP A 219 5.90 2.64 -8.09
CA ASP A 219 5.93 3.97 -7.49
C ASP A 219 5.26 4.98 -8.41
N ASP A 220 5.55 4.95 -9.71
CA ASP A 220 4.92 5.81 -10.71
C ASP A 220 3.39 5.62 -10.76
N ALA A 221 2.92 4.38 -10.63
CA ALA A 221 1.49 4.09 -10.57
C ALA A 221 0.84 4.67 -9.30
N VAL A 222 1.52 4.58 -8.14
CA VAL A 222 1.04 5.17 -6.89
C VAL A 222 1.04 6.69 -6.97
N LEU A 223 2.11 7.30 -7.49
CA LEU A 223 2.18 8.74 -7.74
C LEU A 223 1.04 9.21 -8.66
N PHE A 224 0.80 8.52 -9.77
CA PHE A 224 -0.33 8.83 -10.65
C PHE A 224 -1.66 8.79 -9.89
N LEU A 225 -1.93 7.74 -9.12
CA LEU A 225 -3.20 7.59 -8.38
C LEU A 225 -3.37 8.62 -7.26
N LEU A 226 -2.30 9.06 -6.63
CA LEU A 226 -2.33 10.16 -5.64
C LEU A 226 -2.47 11.53 -6.30
N GLY A 227 -1.98 11.70 -7.52
CA GLY A 227 -1.86 12.98 -8.20
C GLY A 227 -3.13 13.51 -8.85
N ALA A 228 -3.03 14.74 -9.38
CA ALA A 228 -4.12 15.41 -10.10
C ALA A 228 -4.43 14.73 -11.45
N GLY A 229 -3.46 14.03 -12.06
CA GLY A 229 -3.66 13.29 -13.31
C GLY A 229 -4.72 12.19 -13.24
N SER A 230 -5.04 11.72 -12.01
CA SER A 230 -6.09 10.73 -11.74
C SER A 230 -7.35 11.33 -11.11
N SER A 231 -7.61 12.63 -11.32
CA SER A 231 -8.73 13.35 -10.67
C SER A 231 -10.12 12.75 -10.96
N PHE A 232 -10.26 12.00 -12.05
CA PHE A 232 -11.51 11.32 -12.42
C PHE A 232 -11.42 9.78 -12.25
N VAL A 233 -10.42 9.29 -11.49
CA VAL A 233 -10.19 7.86 -11.22
C VAL A 233 -10.47 7.58 -9.75
N THR A 234 -11.53 6.82 -9.46
CA THR A 234 -11.85 6.31 -8.11
C THR A 234 -12.53 4.94 -8.22
N GLY A 235 -12.45 4.10 -7.20
CA GLY A 235 -12.98 2.73 -7.19
C GLY A 235 -12.25 1.74 -8.10
N HIS A 236 -11.18 2.18 -8.77
CA HIS A 236 -10.42 1.37 -9.72
C HIS A 236 -9.29 0.59 -9.03
N VAL A 237 -8.97 -0.57 -9.60
CA VAL A 237 -7.81 -1.39 -9.23
C VAL A 237 -6.86 -1.39 -10.42
N LEU A 238 -5.71 -0.74 -10.27
CA LEU A 238 -4.68 -0.68 -11.30
C LEU A 238 -3.71 -1.84 -11.11
N SER A 239 -3.74 -2.80 -12.02
CA SER A 239 -2.75 -3.89 -12.02
C SER A 239 -1.41 -3.38 -12.53
N VAL A 240 -0.35 -3.63 -11.74
CA VAL A 240 1.05 -3.34 -12.07
C VAL A 240 1.81 -4.66 -11.94
N ASP A 241 1.57 -5.58 -12.85
CA ASP A 241 1.85 -7.01 -12.69
C ASP A 241 2.45 -7.68 -13.93
N GLY A 242 2.90 -6.89 -14.90
CA GLY A 242 3.44 -7.40 -16.16
C GLY A 242 2.42 -8.21 -16.98
N GLY A 243 1.11 -8.03 -16.72
CA GLY A 243 0.02 -8.73 -17.39
C GLY A 243 -0.38 -10.06 -16.73
N MET A 244 0.11 -10.36 -15.52
CA MET A 244 -0.18 -11.63 -14.85
C MET A 244 -1.68 -11.84 -14.58
N ALA A 245 -2.43 -10.78 -14.28
CA ALA A 245 -3.86 -10.87 -13.96
C ALA A 245 -4.75 -11.27 -15.15
N VAL A 246 -4.30 -11.07 -16.39
CA VAL A 246 -5.10 -11.33 -17.60
C VAL A 246 -4.79 -12.67 -18.29
N ARG A 247 -3.90 -13.47 -17.72
CA ARG A 247 -3.47 -14.76 -18.29
C ARG A 247 -3.96 -15.98 -17.50
#